data_fd43e35ea689b5dbe89f2eedfcb0f099
#
_entry.id   fd43e35ea689b5dbe89f2eedfcb0f099
#
_cell.length_a   1.000
_cell.length_b   1.000
_cell.length_c   1.000
_cell.angle_alpha   90.00
_cell.angle_beta   90.00
_cell.angle_gamma   90.00
#
_symmetry.space_group_name_H-M   'P 1'
#
loop_
_entity.id
_entity.type
_entity.pdbx_description
1 polymer ?
#
loop_
_entity_poly.entity_id
_entity_poly.type
_entity_poly.pdbx_seq_one_letter_code
_entity_poly.pdbx_strand_id
1 'polypeptide(L)'
;MAFYWYQQDPELLDAEQMAMEKFFPTFKLFKMDDGSGRLYWRGKVQPTGKGGLVWDLMLIYANDHPQAQSYGGSIQILPVKPRLKDIAATLPTNNDKGLGLGLPHIYRGNFGRGEEYFICTADPKYFKASQTQSTSAASSLSWACKWIILCEMWLNGEISDDVAIEGVY
;
A
#
# COMPACT_ATOMS: atom_id res chain seq x y z
N MET A 1 28.63 7.32 0.84
CA MET A 1 27.88 6.17 1.36
C MET A 1 26.43 6.58 1.56
N ALA A 2 25.51 5.83 0.94
CA ALA A 2 24.08 6.03 1.23
C ALA A 2 23.75 5.31 2.54
N PHE A 3 23.37 6.06 3.55
CA PHE A 3 22.87 5.47 4.78
C PHE A 3 21.38 5.23 4.64
N TYR A 4 20.96 4.04 4.95
CA TYR A 4 19.53 3.70 4.97
C TYR A 4 18.85 4.37 6.16
N TRP A 5 17.57 4.71 6.02
CA TRP A 5 16.80 5.39 7.06
C TRP A 5 16.88 4.67 8.43
N TYR A 6 16.80 3.35 8.42
CA TYR A 6 16.85 2.54 9.65
C TYR A 6 18.23 2.46 10.28
N GLN A 7 19.28 2.86 9.57
CA GLN A 7 20.63 3.02 10.11
C GLN A 7 20.82 4.41 10.70
N GLN A 8 20.17 5.41 10.10
CA GLN A 8 20.20 6.78 10.58
C GLN A 8 19.36 6.96 11.85
N ASP A 9 18.21 6.27 11.90
CA ASP A 9 17.26 6.34 13.00
C ASP A 9 16.82 4.92 13.42
N PRO A 10 17.64 4.23 14.24
CA PRO A 10 17.29 2.91 14.74
C PRO A 10 16.04 2.89 15.64
N GLU A 11 15.77 4.00 16.33
CA GLU A 11 14.58 4.13 17.19
C GLU A 11 13.31 4.14 16.36
N LEU A 12 13.35 4.72 15.16
CA LEU A 12 12.23 4.67 14.22
C LEU A 12 11.96 3.23 13.77
N LEU A 13 13.00 2.46 13.47
CA LEU A 13 12.84 1.05 13.13
C LEU A 13 12.20 0.27 14.28
N ASP A 14 12.66 0.50 15.51
CA ASP A 14 12.07 -0.16 16.68
C ASP A 14 10.58 0.20 16.84
N ALA A 15 10.22 1.47 16.64
CA ALA A 15 8.83 1.93 16.69
C ALA A 15 7.98 1.27 15.60
N GLU A 16 8.49 1.17 14.37
CA GLU A 16 7.82 0.48 13.27
C GLU A 16 7.57 -1.00 13.61
N GLN A 17 8.57 -1.69 14.13
CA GLN A 17 8.45 -3.09 14.52
C GLN A 17 7.44 -3.28 15.66
N MET A 18 7.47 -2.43 16.67
CA MET A 18 6.50 -2.48 17.78
C MET A 18 5.07 -2.28 17.30
N ALA A 19 4.84 -1.32 16.42
CA ALA A 19 3.51 -1.07 15.85
C ALA A 19 3.01 -2.26 15.02
N MET A 20 3.85 -2.82 14.18
CA MET A 20 3.49 -3.98 13.36
C MET A 20 3.24 -5.23 14.20
N GLU A 21 4.06 -5.48 15.21
CA GLU A 21 3.83 -6.59 16.15
C GLU A 21 2.50 -6.46 16.91
N LYS A 22 2.14 -5.25 17.26
CA LYS A 22 0.89 -4.97 17.98
C LYS A 22 -0.35 -5.13 17.10
N PHE A 23 -0.33 -4.58 15.89
CA PHE A 23 -1.52 -4.48 15.04
C PHE A 23 -1.58 -5.54 13.94
N PHE A 24 -0.45 -6.02 13.47
CA PHE A 24 -0.34 -6.98 12.37
C PHE A 24 0.74 -8.03 12.65
N PRO A 25 0.56 -8.85 13.70
CA PRO A 25 1.61 -9.75 14.18
C PRO A 25 2.00 -10.87 13.22
N THR A 26 1.17 -11.14 12.20
CA THR A 26 1.47 -12.15 11.17
C THR A 26 2.42 -11.66 10.10
N PHE A 27 2.64 -10.34 10.01
CA PHE A 27 3.60 -9.77 9.07
C PHE A 27 5.02 -9.97 9.56
N LYS A 28 5.93 -10.23 8.62
CA LYS A 28 7.36 -10.41 8.90
C LYS A 28 8.19 -9.40 8.13
N LEU A 29 9.25 -8.92 8.74
CA LEU A 29 10.17 -7.93 8.17
C LEU A 29 11.30 -8.66 7.44
N PHE A 30 11.57 -8.21 6.22
CA PHE A 30 12.63 -8.73 5.37
C PHE A 30 13.45 -7.58 4.77
N LYS A 31 14.66 -7.89 4.33
CA LYS A 31 15.48 -7.00 3.53
C LYS A 31 15.45 -7.47 2.08
N MET A 32 15.33 -6.55 1.13
CA MET A 32 15.36 -6.87 -0.29
C MET A 32 16.73 -7.39 -0.70
N ASP A 33 16.73 -8.35 -1.61
CA ASP A 33 17.94 -8.97 -2.16
C ASP A 33 18.37 -8.36 -3.50
N ASP A 34 17.80 -7.22 -3.88
CA ASP A 34 18.06 -6.50 -5.13
C ASP A 34 19.23 -5.51 -5.04
N GLY A 35 19.93 -5.47 -3.91
CA GLY A 35 21.00 -4.52 -3.64
C GLY A 35 20.55 -3.13 -3.21
N SER A 36 19.24 -2.85 -3.17
CA SER A 36 18.71 -1.55 -2.75
C SER A 36 18.80 -1.29 -1.25
N GLY A 37 18.94 -2.36 -0.45
CA GLY A 37 18.92 -2.27 1.00
C GLY A 37 17.57 -1.94 1.62
N ARG A 38 16.51 -1.83 0.81
CA ARG A 38 15.18 -1.52 1.31
C ARG A 38 14.64 -2.64 2.19
N LEU A 39 13.91 -2.26 3.23
CA LEU A 39 13.17 -3.19 4.05
C LEU A 39 11.73 -3.29 3.55
N TYR A 40 11.12 -4.45 3.76
CA TYR A 40 9.71 -4.65 3.49
C TYR A 40 9.08 -5.62 4.48
N TRP A 41 7.78 -5.40 4.72
CA TRP A 41 6.95 -6.36 5.44
C TRP A 41 6.19 -7.22 4.45
N ARG A 42 6.01 -8.47 4.80
CA ARG A 42 5.17 -9.38 4.04
C ARG A 42 4.25 -10.15 4.94
N GLY A 43 2.98 -10.27 4.52
CA GLY A 43 1.98 -11.03 5.24
C GLY A 43 0.65 -11.04 4.51
N LYS A 44 -0.33 -11.67 5.13
CA LYS A 44 -1.66 -11.83 4.55
C LYS A 44 -2.70 -11.12 5.41
N VAL A 45 -3.69 -10.52 4.74
CA VAL A 45 -4.86 -9.91 5.37
C VAL A 45 -6.14 -10.39 4.69
N GLN A 46 -7.22 -10.42 5.45
CA GLN A 46 -8.56 -10.72 4.97
C GLN A 46 -9.53 -9.70 5.56
N PRO A 47 -9.48 -8.42 5.09
CA PRO A 47 -10.19 -7.33 5.76
C PRO A 47 -11.71 -7.47 5.75
N THR A 48 -12.28 -8.07 4.70
CA THR A 48 -13.72 -8.32 4.59
C THR A 48 -14.19 -9.50 5.41
N GLY A 49 -13.27 -10.19 6.07
CA GLY A 49 -13.59 -11.33 6.92
C GLY A 49 -13.88 -12.61 6.15
N LYS A 50 -14.54 -13.54 6.83
CA LYS A 50 -14.88 -14.85 6.28
C LYS A 50 -15.75 -14.72 5.03
N GLY A 51 -15.28 -15.29 3.93
CA GLY A 51 -15.92 -15.16 2.61
C GLY A 51 -15.30 -14.10 1.70
N GLY A 52 -14.48 -13.18 2.24
CA GLY A 52 -13.69 -12.25 1.46
C GLY A 52 -12.40 -12.87 0.95
N LEU A 53 -11.73 -12.15 0.06
CA LEU A 53 -10.43 -12.57 -0.46
C LEU A 53 -9.34 -12.46 0.59
N VAL A 54 -8.39 -13.39 0.54
CA VAL A 54 -7.14 -13.29 1.30
C VAL A 54 -6.11 -12.60 0.41
N TRP A 55 -5.56 -11.48 0.91
CA TRP A 55 -4.58 -10.68 0.20
C TRP A 55 -3.19 -10.90 0.77
N ASP A 56 -2.26 -11.30 -0.08
CA ASP A 56 -0.82 -11.37 0.24
C ASP A 56 -0.19 -10.04 -0.17
N LEU A 57 0.35 -9.29 0.78
CA LEU A 57 0.83 -7.93 0.58
C LEU A 57 2.31 -7.80 0.92
N MET A 58 3.00 -6.94 0.14
CA MET A 58 4.32 -6.42 0.49
C MET A 58 4.18 -4.92 0.81
N LEU A 59 4.75 -4.51 1.94
CA LEU A 59 4.87 -3.11 2.35
C LEU A 59 6.33 -2.71 2.25
N ILE A 60 6.69 -1.91 1.26
CA ILE A 60 8.07 -1.61 0.92
C ILE A 60 8.40 -0.19 1.35
N TYR A 61 9.41 -0.04 2.22
CA TYR A 61 9.89 1.26 2.65
C TYR A 61 10.69 1.95 1.55
N ALA A 62 10.39 3.23 1.31
CA ALA A 62 11.24 4.09 0.51
C ALA A 62 12.52 4.44 1.29
N ASN A 63 13.57 4.81 0.59
CA ASN A 63 14.86 5.16 1.21
C ASN A 63 14.78 6.42 2.07
N ASP A 64 13.82 7.30 1.79
CA ASP A 64 13.58 8.54 2.51
C ASP A 64 12.51 8.42 3.60
N HIS A 65 12.10 7.19 3.96
CA HIS A 65 11.18 6.99 5.08
C HIS A 65 11.64 7.78 6.32
N PRO A 66 10.76 8.51 7.02
CA PRO A 66 9.29 8.51 6.96
C PRO A 66 8.66 9.61 6.11
N GLN A 67 9.40 10.27 5.24
CA GLN A 67 8.88 11.40 4.46
C GLN A 67 7.94 10.94 3.33
N ALA A 68 6.76 11.54 3.29
CA ALA A 68 5.77 11.25 2.26
C ALA A 68 5.95 12.17 1.06
N GLN A 69 6.46 11.64 -0.05
CA GLN A 69 6.71 12.41 -1.27
C GLN A 69 5.90 11.92 -2.47
N SER A 70 5.09 10.87 -2.30
CA SER A 70 4.32 10.25 -3.37
C SER A 70 2.96 9.77 -2.89
N TYR A 71 2.12 9.30 -3.80
CA TYR A 71 0.79 8.77 -3.50
C TYR A 71 0.76 7.57 -2.54
N GLY A 72 1.86 6.88 -2.37
CA GLY A 72 2.01 5.83 -1.37
C GLY A 72 2.67 6.30 -0.09
N GLY A 73 2.97 7.60 0.01
CA GLY A 73 3.83 8.09 1.08
C GLY A 73 5.23 7.48 0.99
N SER A 74 5.83 7.18 2.13
CA SER A 74 7.13 6.51 2.19
C SER A 74 7.03 4.98 2.17
N ILE A 75 5.82 4.43 2.04
CA ILE A 75 5.58 2.99 2.04
C ILE A 75 4.72 2.63 0.85
N GLN A 76 5.26 1.78 -0.02
CA GLN A 76 4.55 1.26 -1.17
C GLN A 76 3.87 -0.05 -0.77
N ILE A 77 2.58 -0.17 -1.07
CA ILE A 77 1.82 -1.39 -0.80
C ILE A 77 1.55 -2.12 -2.11
N LEU A 78 2.26 -3.23 -2.27
CA LEU A 78 2.17 -4.09 -3.45
C LEU A 78 1.34 -5.33 -3.13
N PRO A 79 0.14 -5.49 -3.72
CA PRO A 79 -0.55 -6.77 -3.69
C PRO A 79 0.19 -7.80 -4.53
N VAL A 80 0.65 -8.85 -3.87
CA VAL A 80 1.31 -9.97 -4.53
C VAL A 80 0.29 -10.95 -5.06
N LYS A 81 -0.77 -11.19 -4.29
CA LYS A 81 -1.88 -12.06 -4.66
C LYS A 81 -3.15 -11.67 -3.87
N PRO A 82 -4.24 -11.37 -4.55
CA PRO A 82 -4.37 -11.21 -6.01
C PRO A 82 -3.57 -9.99 -6.49
N ARG A 83 -3.06 -10.06 -7.72
CA ARG A 83 -2.43 -8.89 -8.36
C ARG A 83 -3.50 -7.92 -8.82
N LEU A 84 -3.22 -6.63 -8.73
CA LEU A 84 -4.17 -5.60 -9.19
C LEU A 84 -4.50 -5.74 -10.67
N LYS A 85 -3.56 -6.15 -11.50
CA LYS A 85 -3.79 -6.45 -12.93
C LYS A 85 -4.79 -7.58 -13.14
N ASP A 86 -4.77 -8.59 -12.30
CA ASP A 86 -5.69 -9.73 -12.40
C ASP A 86 -7.11 -9.32 -12.01
N ILE A 87 -7.25 -8.49 -10.98
CA ILE A 87 -8.53 -7.90 -10.59
C ILE A 87 -9.07 -7.02 -11.72
N ALA A 88 -8.24 -6.15 -12.28
CA ALA A 88 -8.63 -5.25 -13.35
C ALA A 88 -9.10 -6.01 -14.60
N ALA A 89 -8.52 -7.17 -14.88
CA ALA A 89 -8.92 -8.01 -16.00
C ALA A 89 -10.36 -8.57 -15.87
N THR A 90 -10.93 -8.57 -14.67
CA THR A 90 -12.31 -8.99 -14.41
C THR A 90 -13.33 -7.87 -14.62
N LEU A 91 -12.87 -6.63 -14.76
CA LEU A 91 -13.73 -5.46 -14.92
C LEU A 91 -14.27 -5.34 -16.35
N PRO A 92 -15.46 -4.76 -16.53
CA PRO A 92 -15.95 -4.41 -17.86
C PRO A 92 -14.97 -3.48 -18.58
N THR A 93 -14.78 -3.72 -19.88
CA THR A 93 -13.75 -3.07 -20.71
C THR A 93 -13.89 -1.56 -20.91
N ASN A 94 -14.93 -0.93 -20.38
CA ASN A 94 -15.27 0.47 -20.66
C ASN A 94 -15.19 1.36 -19.42
N ASN A 95 -14.25 1.13 -18.53
CA ASN A 95 -14.10 2.02 -17.39
C ASN A 95 -13.20 3.22 -17.78
N ASP A 96 -13.82 4.21 -18.46
CA ASP A 96 -13.16 5.42 -19.00
C ASP A 96 -12.80 6.47 -17.94
N LYS A 97 -12.88 6.14 -16.66
CA LYS A 97 -12.74 7.15 -15.60
C LYS A 97 -11.30 7.54 -15.29
N GLY A 98 -10.35 7.26 -16.19
CA GLY A 98 -8.95 7.71 -16.06
C GLY A 98 -8.19 7.10 -14.89
N LEU A 99 -8.75 6.05 -14.32
CA LEU A 99 -8.14 5.33 -13.22
C LEU A 99 -7.26 4.23 -13.80
N GLY A 100 -6.04 4.13 -13.36
CA GLY A 100 -5.13 3.10 -13.83
C GLY A 100 -5.79 1.73 -13.73
N LEU A 101 -5.76 0.93 -14.76
CA LEU A 101 -6.42 -0.37 -14.85
C LEU A 101 -7.95 -0.36 -14.59
N GLY A 102 -8.59 0.80 -14.45
CA GLY A 102 -10.00 0.91 -14.05
C GLY A 102 -10.27 0.74 -12.56
N LEU A 103 -9.26 0.55 -11.74
CA LEU A 103 -9.37 0.50 -10.28
C LEU A 103 -9.14 1.89 -9.68
N PRO A 104 -9.95 2.32 -8.67
CA PRO A 104 -9.73 3.60 -8.00
C PRO A 104 -8.55 3.54 -7.04
N HIS A 105 -7.91 4.70 -6.84
CA HIS A 105 -6.88 4.90 -5.80
C HIS A 105 -5.72 3.91 -5.85
N ILE A 106 -5.21 3.68 -7.06
CA ILE A 106 -3.96 2.96 -7.31
C ILE A 106 -3.00 3.85 -8.10
N TYR A 107 -1.72 3.53 -8.05
CA TYR A 107 -0.71 4.22 -8.84
C TYR A 107 0.30 3.23 -9.42
N ARG A 108 0.95 3.65 -10.49
CA ARG A 108 2.00 2.86 -11.13
C ARG A 108 3.36 3.19 -10.54
N GLY A 109 4.20 2.18 -10.48
CA GLY A 109 5.60 2.34 -10.12
C GLY A 109 6.43 1.19 -10.66
N ASN A 110 7.74 1.39 -10.71
CA ASN A 110 8.66 0.34 -11.08
C ASN A 110 9.05 -0.48 -9.85
N PHE A 111 8.93 -1.79 -9.98
CA PHE A 111 9.36 -2.71 -8.95
C PHE A 111 10.08 -3.89 -9.60
N GLY A 112 11.38 -4.02 -9.32
CA GLY A 112 12.17 -5.11 -9.84
C GLY A 112 12.24 -5.11 -11.38
N ARG A 113 11.56 -6.06 -12.00
CA ARG A 113 11.66 -6.33 -13.46
C ARG A 113 10.60 -5.64 -14.31
N GLY A 114 9.88 -4.66 -13.78
CA GLY A 114 8.86 -3.99 -14.58
C GLY A 114 7.92 -3.12 -13.78
N GLU A 115 6.88 -2.67 -14.48
CA GLU A 115 5.85 -1.82 -13.95
C GLU A 115 4.88 -2.64 -13.10
N GLU A 116 4.62 -2.15 -11.89
CA GLU A 116 3.65 -2.71 -10.96
C GLU A 116 2.65 -1.64 -10.52
N TYR A 117 1.52 -2.11 -9.97
CA TYR A 117 0.49 -1.25 -9.43
C TYR A 117 0.41 -1.40 -7.92
N PHE A 118 0.32 -0.26 -7.25
CA PHE A 118 0.34 -0.16 -5.80
C PHE A 118 -0.97 0.45 -5.31
N ILE A 119 -1.40 0.06 -4.12
CA ILE A 119 -2.54 0.70 -3.45
C ILE A 119 -2.11 2.07 -2.96
N CYS A 120 -2.87 3.11 -3.32
CA CYS A 120 -2.63 4.46 -2.84
C CYS A 120 -3.13 4.59 -1.41
N THR A 121 -2.22 4.80 -0.46
CA THR A 121 -2.53 4.94 0.96
C THR A 121 -2.26 6.35 1.49
N ALA A 122 -1.68 7.22 0.66
CA ALA A 122 -1.39 8.60 1.00
C ALA A 122 -1.40 9.47 -0.26
N ASP A 123 -2.15 10.55 -0.24
CA ASP A 123 -2.16 11.53 -1.31
C ASP A 123 -1.28 12.73 -0.89
N PRO A 124 -0.26 13.10 -1.68
CA PRO A 124 0.65 14.20 -1.34
C PRO A 124 -0.04 15.53 -1.06
N LYS A 125 -1.22 15.77 -1.64
CA LYS A 125 -1.98 17.01 -1.38
C LYS A 125 -2.43 17.16 0.08
N TYR A 126 -2.54 16.07 0.82
CA TYR A 126 -2.86 16.07 2.23
C TYR A 126 -1.62 16.17 3.14
N PHE A 127 -0.44 16.00 2.56
CA PHE A 127 0.84 16.14 3.25
C PHE A 127 1.47 17.47 2.87
N LYS A 128 1.01 18.55 3.47
CA LYS A 128 1.62 19.87 3.23
C LYS A 128 3.06 19.89 3.75
N ALA A 129 3.94 20.60 3.06
CA ALA A 129 5.36 20.71 3.40
C ALA A 129 5.60 21.23 4.84
N SER A 130 4.63 21.93 5.44
CA SER A 130 4.67 22.41 6.81
C SER A 130 4.11 21.42 7.85
N GLN A 131 3.57 20.29 7.43
CA GLN A 131 3.02 19.29 8.31
C GLN A 131 3.97 18.08 8.34
N THR A 132 4.56 17.84 9.49
CA THR A 132 5.38 16.66 9.77
C THR A 132 4.49 15.42 9.91
N GLN A 133 3.67 15.12 8.91
CA GLN A 133 2.97 13.85 8.90
C GLN A 133 3.90 12.77 8.36
N SER A 134 4.40 11.96 9.26
CA SER A 134 5.13 10.76 8.92
C SER A 134 4.16 9.61 8.65
N THR A 135 4.43 8.83 7.63
CA THR A 135 3.71 7.59 7.39
C THR A 135 4.41 6.43 8.11
N SER A 136 3.64 5.43 8.53
CA SER A 136 4.15 4.21 9.14
C SER A 136 3.60 2.99 8.41
N ALA A 137 4.28 1.85 8.53
CA ALA A 137 3.79 0.61 7.93
C ALA A 137 2.42 0.23 8.48
N ALA A 138 2.22 0.33 9.79
CA ALA A 138 0.96 0.00 10.42
C ALA A 138 -0.20 0.91 9.96
N SER A 139 0.03 2.22 9.89
CA SER A 139 -1.00 3.15 9.40
C SER A 139 -1.31 2.95 7.92
N SER A 140 -0.28 2.77 7.10
CA SER A 140 -0.44 2.51 5.66
C SER A 140 -1.19 1.19 5.40
N LEU A 141 -0.87 0.15 6.16
CA LEU A 141 -1.58 -1.13 6.04
C LEU A 141 -3.04 -1.02 6.48
N SER A 142 -3.33 -0.25 7.53
CA SER A 142 -4.71 0.02 7.94
C SER A 142 -5.52 0.70 6.83
N TRP A 143 -4.94 1.67 6.15
CA TRP A 143 -5.55 2.32 4.98
C TRP A 143 -5.73 1.35 3.82
N ALA A 144 -4.73 0.51 3.55
CA ALA A 144 -4.82 -0.51 2.52
C ALA A 144 -5.96 -1.50 2.81
N CYS A 145 -6.16 -1.89 4.06
CA CYS A 145 -7.27 -2.73 4.46
C CYS A 145 -8.63 -2.07 4.16
N LYS A 146 -8.77 -0.77 4.42
CA LYS A 146 -9.98 -0.02 4.06
C LYS A 146 -10.18 0.03 2.54
N TRP A 147 -9.11 0.25 1.79
CA TRP A 147 -9.15 0.21 0.33
C TRP A 147 -9.60 -1.16 -0.18
N ILE A 148 -9.08 -2.25 0.40
CA ILE A 148 -9.45 -3.62 0.04
C ILE A 148 -10.94 -3.86 0.28
N ILE A 149 -11.46 -3.45 1.43
CA ILE A 149 -12.89 -3.56 1.74
C ILE A 149 -13.73 -2.85 0.69
N LEU A 150 -13.41 -1.60 0.37
CA LEU A 150 -14.13 -0.84 -0.66
C LEU A 150 -14.01 -1.47 -2.04
N CYS A 151 -12.84 -1.95 -2.40
CA CYS A 151 -12.61 -2.62 -3.67
C CYS A 151 -13.47 -3.88 -3.81
N GLU A 152 -13.50 -4.73 -2.80
CA GLU A 152 -14.30 -5.95 -2.82
C GLU A 152 -15.81 -5.65 -2.82
N MET A 153 -16.27 -4.65 -2.06
CA MET A 153 -17.67 -4.19 -2.11
C MET A 153 -18.04 -3.67 -3.49
N TRP A 154 -17.15 -2.91 -4.11
CA TRP A 154 -17.36 -2.39 -5.46
C TRP A 154 -17.41 -3.52 -6.52
N LEU A 155 -16.49 -4.47 -6.46
CA LEU A 155 -16.47 -5.64 -7.36
C LEU A 155 -17.71 -6.51 -7.20
N ASN A 156 -18.27 -6.59 -6.00
CA ASN A 156 -19.50 -7.33 -5.71
C ASN A 156 -20.77 -6.54 -6.03
N GLY A 157 -20.66 -5.29 -6.50
CA GLY A 157 -21.80 -4.45 -6.83
C GLY A 157 -22.51 -3.84 -5.61
N GLU A 158 -21.92 -3.89 -4.43
CA GLU A 158 -22.51 -3.39 -3.19
C GLU A 158 -22.40 -1.88 -3.06
N ILE A 159 -21.44 -1.25 -3.74
CA ILE A 159 -21.27 0.21 -3.81
C ILE A 159 -21.14 0.66 -5.26
N SER A 160 -21.53 1.92 -5.52
CA SER A 160 -21.45 2.54 -6.84
C SER A 160 -20.01 2.91 -7.21
N ASP A 161 -19.79 3.17 -8.51
CA ASP A 161 -18.51 3.70 -8.99
C ASP A 161 -18.12 5.01 -8.30
N ASP A 162 -19.09 5.89 -8.07
CA ASP A 162 -18.84 7.20 -7.46
C ASP A 162 -18.34 7.05 -6.02
N VAL A 163 -18.93 6.14 -5.25
CA VAL A 163 -18.47 5.82 -3.90
C VAL A 163 -17.06 5.24 -3.91
N ALA A 164 -16.78 4.33 -4.85
CA ALA A 164 -15.45 3.73 -4.98
C ALA A 164 -14.39 4.77 -5.37
N ILE A 165 -14.72 5.73 -6.25
CA ILE A 165 -13.84 6.81 -6.68
C ILE A 165 -13.57 7.79 -5.55
N GLU A 166 -14.60 8.15 -4.78
CA GLU A 166 -14.46 9.00 -3.60
C GLU A 166 -13.51 8.38 -2.57
N GLY A 167 -13.61 7.08 -2.38
CA GLY A 167 -12.68 6.30 -1.58
C GLY A 167 -12.76 6.57 -0.08
N VAL A 168 -11.64 6.35 0.60
CA VAL A 168 -11.51 6.41 2.07
C VAL A 168 -10.79 7.68 2.56
N TYR A 169 -10.60 8.65 1.68
CA TYR A 169 -9.87 9.88 1.99
C TYR A 169 -10.79 11.00 2.45
#